data_e27219e4014cd799cd236d694d6e444a
#
_entry.id   e27219e4014cd799cd236d694d6e444a
#
_cell.length_a   1.000
_cell.length_b   1.000
_cell.length_c   1.000
_cell.angle_alpha   90.00
_cell.angle_beta   90.00
_cell.angle_gamma   90.00
#
_symmetry.space_group_name_H-M   'P 1'
#
loop_
_entity.id
_entity.type
_entity.pdbx_description
1 polymer ?
#
loop_
_entity_poly.entity_id
_entity_poly.type
_entity_poly.pdbx_seq_one_letter_code
_entity_poly.pdbx_strand_id
1 'polypeptide(L)'
;MSDRDDFRLDGRVALVSGAASGIGLECARALTLAGCSVMLSDLRDTEGQAVTDDINAAGGNAAYTHLDVTQEDQWVRAIVETLALFGGLDVLVNNAGIEIVAPLVDTLHADFRKVMCVNVDGVFLGCKHAVSAMRPGGKAGRGGSIVNLSSIAGKRGVSFLSAYGTSKGAVKLLTKDVAIECAQLGYGIRCNSVHPGVVLTGMADGFFEQHKALGVADTIQGVQAAFEAAHPMGHFGTTRDVANAVRFLASPASAWITGAELSVDGGWAAR
;
A
#
# COMPACT_ATOMS: atom_id res chain seq x y z
N MET A 1 -6.19 21.68 27.31
CA MET A 1 -6.10 20.61 26.28
C MET A 1 -4.86 20.94 25.47
N SER A 2 -3.83 20.10 25.48
CA SER A 2 -2.64 20.34 24.65
C SER A 2 -3.06 20.26 23.19
N ASP A 3 -2.62 21.24 22.40
CA ASP A 3 -2.77 21.27 20.93
C ASP A 3 -1.94 20.11 20.35
N ARG A 4 -2.46 18.88 20.43
CA ARG A 4 -1.84 17.71 19.81
C ARG A 4 -2.20 17.75 18.33
N ASP A 5 -1.19 17.84 17.50
CA ASP A 5 -1.36 17.58 16.08
C ASP A 5 -1.63 16.07 15.88
N ASP A 6 -2.90 15.70 15.76
CA ASP A 6 -3.35 14.31 15.59
C ASP A 6 -2.84 13.65 14.31
N PHE A 7 -2.21 14.39 13.41
CA PHE A 7 -1.54 13.86 12.21
C PHE A 7 -0.08 13.47 12.43
N ARG A 8 0.47 13.75 13.64
CA ARG A 8 1.84 13.35 14.01
C ARG A 8 1.90 11.87 14.40
N LEU A 9 3.06 11.27 14.12
CA LEU A 9 3.38 9.86 14.40
C LEU A 9 4.65 9.74 15.24
N ASP A 10 4.95 10.74 16.06
CA ASP A 10 6.16 10.77 16.89
C ASP A 10 6.26 9.50 17.76
N GLY A 11 7.42 8.86 17.72
CA GLY A 11 7.69 7.63 18.46
C GLY A 11 6.95 6.39 17.97
N ARG A 12 6.27 6.46 16.83
CA ARG A 12 5.66 5.30 16.16
C ARG A 12 6.65 4.64 15.22
N VAL A 13 6.40 3.37 14.94
CA VAL A 13 7.22 2.55 14.05
C VAL A 13 6.34 1.99 12.93
N ALA A 14 6.78 2.17 11.69
CA ALA A 14 6.11 1.66 10.51
C ALA A 14 6.97 0.63 9.75
N LEU A 15 6.31 -0.35 9.13
CA LEU A 15 6.86 -1.23 8.10
C LEU A 15 6.11 -0.98 6.80
N VAL A 16 6.83 -0.69 5.71
CA VAL A 16 6.25 -0.39 4.39
C VAL A 16 6.80 -1.37 3.36
N SER A 17 5.94 -2.18 2.74
CA SER A 17 6.35 -3.10 1.67
C SER A 17 6.29 -2.44 0.29
N GLY A 18 7.22 -2.84 -0.61
CA GLY A 18 7.35 -2.24 -1.94
C GLY A 18 7.80 -0.77 -1.87
N ALA A 19 8.71 -0.46 -0.95
CA ALA A 19 9.09 0.91 -0.60
C ALA A 19 10.28 1.46 -1.39
N ALA A 20 10.88 0.69 -2.30
CA ALA A 20 12.02 1.16 -3.10
C ALA A 20 11.62 2.16 -4.22
N SER A 21 10.33 2.35 -4.51
CA SER A 21 9.86 3.30 -5.52
C SER A 21 8.39 3.67 -5.38
N GLY A 22 7.93 4.62 -6.20
CA GLY A 22 6.52 4.93 -6.41
C GLY A 22 5.76 5.32 -5.13
N ILE A 23 4.57 4.75 -4.96
CA ILE A 23 3.69 5.05 -3.82
C ILE A 23 4.33 4.62 -2.49
N GLY A 24 4.96 3.44 -2.45
CA GLY A 24 5.59 2.93 -1.22
C GLY A 24 6.72 3.82 -0.72
N LEU A 25 7.57 4.30 -1.62
CA LEU A 25 8.62 5.28 -1.33
C LEU A 25 8.03 6.56 -0.73
N GLU A 26 7.00 7.12 -1.37
CA GLU A 26 6.41 8.37 -0.89
C GLU A 26 5.65 8.16 0.44
N CYS A 27 5.06 6.98 0.66
CA CYS A 27 4.50 6.61 1.96
C CYS A 27 5.58 6.57 3.05
N ALA A 28 6.74 5.96 2.78
CA ALA A 28 7.86 5.93 3.73
C ALA A 28 8.32 7.37 4.07
N ARG A 29 8.49 8.23 3.07
CA ARG A 29 8.84 9.64 3.27
C ARG A 29 7.79 10.38 4.10
N ALA A 30 6.50 10.24 3.76
CA ALA A 30 5.42 10.93 4.45
C ALA A 30 5.28 10.50 5.93
N LEU A 31 5.47 9.21 6.21
CA LEU A 31 5.45 8.68 7.57
C LEU A 31 6.67 9.17 8.37
N THR A 32 7.86 9.18 7.77
CA THR A 32 9.07 9.69 8.42
C THR A 32 8.96 11.19 8.74
N LEU A 33 8.45 12.00 7.80
CA LEU A 33 8.18 13.42 8.02
C LEU A 33 7.14 13.67 9.13
N ALA A 34 6.25 12.73 9.37
CA ALA A 34 5.30 12.77 10.49
C ALA A 34 5.91 12.37 11.84
N GLY A 35 7.20 11.97 11.89
CA GLY A 35 7.92 11.58 13.10
C GLY A 35 8.00 10.07 13.33
N CYS A 36 7.60 9.25 12.37
CA CYS A 36 7.66 7.81 12.46
C CYS A 36 9.08 7.27 12.16
N SER A 37 9.53 6.25 12.88
CA SER A 37 10.64 5.42 12.45
C SER A 37 10.12 4.42 11.41
N VAL A 38 10.81 4.27 10.27
CA VAL A 38 10.27 3.48 9.15
C VAL A 38 11.23 2.38 8.72
N MET A 39 10.77 1.14 8.77
CA MET A 39 11.39 0.03 8.07
C MET A 39 10.86 -0.02 6.64
N LEU A 40 11.72 0.26 5.67
CA LEU A 40 11.43 0.05 4.24
C LEU A 40 11.69 -1.40 3.88
N SER A 41 10.85 -1.97 3.03
CA SER A 41 11.11 -3.30 2.50
C SER A 41 10.74 -3.44 1.02
N ASP A 42 11.55 -4.16 0.27
CA ASP A 42 11.37 -4.39 -1.18
C ASP A 42 12.18 -5.63 -1.60
N LEU A 43 11.98 -6.08 -2.85
CA LEU A 43 12.86 -7.05 -3.51
C LEU A 43 14.17 -6.42 -4.03
N ARG A 44 14.17 -5.10 -4.24
CA ARG A 44 15.26 -4.35 -4.87
C ARG A 44 16.14 -3.73 -3.79
N ASP A 45 17.11 -4.49 -3.34
CA ASP A 45 17.96 -4.13 -2.20
C ASP A 45 18.75 -2.83 -2.44
N THR A 46 19.33 -2.68 -3.63
CA THR A 46 20.14 -1.50 -3.97
C THR A 46 19.32 -0.22 -3.95
N GLU A 47 18.16 -0.22 -4.60
CA GLU A 47 17.25 0.93 -4.63
C GLU A 47 16.64 1.19 -3.26
N GLY A 48 16.25 0.13 -2.54
CA GLY A 48 15.71 0.26 -1.19
C GLY A 48 16.70 0.86 -0.21
N GLN A 49 17.97 0.47 -0.27
CA GLN A 49 19.02 1.06 0.55
C GLN A 49 19.28 2.53 0.17
N ALA A 50 19.36 2.85 -1.11
CA ALA A 50 19.56 4.23 -1.56
C ALA A 50 18.45 5.17 -1.07
N VAL A 51 17.19 4.73 -1.16
CA VAL A 51 16.04 5.48 -0.62
C VAL A 51 16.14 5.67 0.89
N THR A 52 16.58 4.65 1.61
CA THR A 52 16.76 4.71 3.06
C THR A 52 17.83 5.73 3.44
N ASP A 53 18.95 5.73 2.71
CA ASP A 53 20.05 6.68 2.92
C ASP A 53 19.58 8.12 2.64
N ASP A 54 18.80 8.35 1.58
CA ASP A 54 18.19 9.66 1.26
C ASP A 54 17.27 10.16 2.39
N ILE A 55 16.41 9.28 2.93
CA ILE A 55 15.50 9.62 4.03
C ILE A 55 16.31 10.01 5.27
N ASN A 56 17.36 9.26 5.59
CA ASN A 56 18.21 9.51 6.76
C ASN A 56 19.04 10.79 6.57
N ALA A 57 19.55 11.06 5.37
CA ALA A 57 20.25 12.30 5.04
C ALA A 57 19.34 13.53 5.19
N ALA A 58 18.03 13.39 4.97
CA ALA A 58 17.04 14.43 5.22
C ALA A 58 16.60 14.55 6.69
N GLY A 59 17.25 13.84 7.62
CA GLY A 59 16.96 13.88 9.06
C GLY A 59 15.87 12.92 9.52
N GLY A 60 15.47 11.96 8.70
CA GLY A 60 14.54 10.90 9.04
C GLY A 60 15.22 9.78 9.87
N ASN A 61 14.41 8.83 10.31
CA ASN A 61 14.87 7.60 10.97
C ASN A 61 14.32 6.39 10.22
N ALA A 62 15.12 5.84 9.31
CA ALA A 62 14.72 4.76 8.42
C ALA A 62 15.78 3.65 8.35
N ALA A 63 15.33 2.42 8.10
CA ALA A 63 16.17 1.27 7.80
C ALA A 63 15.55 0.46 6.66
N TYR A 64 16.34 -0.43 6.07
CA TYR A 64 15.90 -1.29 4.99
C TYR A 64 16.02 -2.78 5.37
N THR A 65 15.07 -3.58 4.90
CA THR A 65 15.14 -5.05 4.92
C THR A 65 14.62 -5.64 3.61
N HIS A 66 15.26 -6.71 3.14
CA HIS A 66 14.79 -7.47 1.97
C HIS A 66 13.47 -8.19 2.28
N LEU A 67 12.47 -8.07 1.41
CA LEU A 67 11.18 -8.75 1.56
C LEU A 67 10.57 -9.13 0.21
N ASP A 68 10.53 -10.42 -0.07
CA ASP A 68 9.58 -11.01 -1.01
C ASP A 68 8.26 -11.25 -0.24
N VAL A 69 7.24 -10.46 -0.54
CA VAL A 69 5.94 -10.54 0.14
C VAL A 69 5.23 -11.88 -0.04
N THR A 70 5.65 -12.70 -1.01
CA THR A 70 5.11 -14.05 -1.25
C THR A 70 5.70 -15.10 -0.31
N GLN A 71 6.76 -14.77 0.44
CA GLN A 71 7.47 -15.68 1.34
C GLN A 71 7.15 -15.38 2.80
N GLU A 72 6.48 -16.31 3.46
CA GLU A 72 6.02 -16.11 4.84
C GLU A 72 7.17 -15.93 5.84
N ASP A 73 8.25 -16.68 5.69
CA ASP A 73 9.45 -16.59 6.54
C ASP A 73 10.13 -15.22 6.44
N GLN A 74 10.06 -14.57 5.28
CA GLN A 74 10.60 -13.23 5.09
C GLN A 74 9.76 -12.17 5.81
N TRP A 75 8.43 -12.31 5.86
CA TRP A 75 7.57 -11.47 6.69
C TRP A 75 7.91 -11.59 8.18
N VAL A 76 8.10 -12.83 8.67
CA VAL A 76 8.51 -13.06 10.06
C VAL A 76 9.83 -12.36 10.35
N ARG A 77 10.83 -12.50 9.46
CA ARG A 77 12.13 -11.84 9.58
C ARG A 77 12.01 -10.33 9.59
N ALA A 78 11.31 -9.73 8.61
CA ALA A 78 11.16 -8.27 8.50
C ALA A 78 10.52 -7.66 9.75
N ILE A 79 9.50 -8.31 10.32
CA ILE A 79 8.88 -7.86 11.58
C ILE A 79 9.84 -8.00 12.76
N VAL A 80 10.57 -9.10 12.87
CA VAL A 80 11.56 -9.30 13.94
C VAL A 80 12.67 -8.24 13.87
N GLU A 81 13.18 -7.94 12.69
CA GLU A 81 14.19 -6.90 12.47
C GLU A 81 13.64 -5.50 12.82
N THR A 82 12.39 -5.20 12.41
CA THR A 82 11.71 -3.94 12.77
C THR A 82 11.60 -3.77 14.27
N LEU A 83 11.14 -4.80 14.98
CA LEU A 83 11.02 -4.80 16.44
C LEU A 83 12.37 -4.67 17.15
N ALA A 84 13.40 -5.37 16.65
CA ALA A 84 14.74 -5.33 17.23
C ALA A 84 15.40 -3.96 17.08
N LEU A 85 15.22 -3.32 15.92
CA LEU A 85 15.85 -2.03 15.63
C LEU A 85 15.12 -0.85 16.25
N PHE A 86 13.79 -0.81 16.15
CA PHE A 86 12.99 0.35 16.53
C PHE A 86 12.15 0.15 17.80
N GLY A 87 12.16 -1.05 18.39
CA GLY A 87 11.48 -1.35 19.64
C GLY A 87 9.95 -1.44 19.55
N GLY A 88 9.37 -1.50 18.34
CA GLY A 88 7.93 -1.58 18.16
C GLY A 88 7.48 -1.80 16.73
N LEU A 89 6.16 -1.94 16.55
CA LEU A 89 5.48 -1.91 15.26
C LEU A 89 4.07 -1.34 15.51
N ASP A 90 3.79 -0.18 14.96
CA ASP A 90 2.51 0.54 15.13
C ASP A 90 1.75 0.67 13.81
N VAL A 91 2.46 0.65 12.69
CA VAL A 91 1.88 0.86 11.36
C VAL A 91 2.42 -0.20 10.40
N LEU A 92 1.53 -0.87 9.67
CA LEU A 92 1.88 -1.65 8.50
C LEU A 92 1.27 -1.01 7.27
N VAL A 93 2.07 -0.80 6.21
CA VAL A 93 1.60 -0.41 4.87
C VAL A 93 1.87 -1.54 3.90
N ASN A 94 0.84 -2.31 3.55
CA ASN A 94 0.89 -3.32 2.51
C ASN A 94 0.74 -2.62 1.15
N ASN A 95 1.87 -2.23 0.55
CA ASN A 95 1.89 -1.51 -0.72
C ASN A 95 2.44 -2.36 -1.88
N ALA A 96 3.32 -3.31 -1.63
CA ALA A 96 3.88 -4.16 -2.70
C ALA A 96 2.77 -4.77 -3.58
N GLY A 97 2.96 -4.71 -4.89
CA GLY A 97 1.99 -5.24 -5.83
C GLY A 97 2.49 -5.18 -7.27
N ILE A 98 1.91 -6.00 -8.10
CA ILE A 98 2.16 -6.04 -9.55
C ILE A 98 0.85 -5.97 -10.31
N GLU A 99 0.92 -5.53 -11.56
CA GLU A 99 -0.19 -5.63 -12.51
C GLU A 99 0.23 -6.36 -13.78
N ILE A 100 -0.73 -6.96 -14.43
CA ILE A 100 -0.59 -7.56 -15.75
C ILE A 100 -1.81 -7.12 -16.55
N VAL A 101 -1.56 -6.49 -17.69
CA VAL A 101 -2.59 -5.99 -18.61
C VAL A 101 -2.69 -6.96 -19.80
N ALA A 102 -3.84 -7.62 -19.94
CA ALA A 102 -4.10 -8.54 -21.03
C ALA A 102 -5.61 -8.71 -21.26
N PRO A 103 -6.08 -9.00 -22.48
CA PRO A 103 -7.43 -9.48 -22.70
C PRO A 103 -7.70 -10.74 -21.86
N LEU A 104 -8.93 -10.90 -21.38
CA LEU A 104 -9.29 -12.04 -20.54
C LEU A 104 -8.93 -13.39 -21.17
N VAL A 105 -9.18 -13.52 -22.46
CA VAL A 105 -8.93 -14.78 -23.21
C VAL A 105 -7.44 -15.08 -23.38
N ASP A 106 -6.58 -14.06 -23.32
CA ASP A 106 -5.12 -14.17 -23.48
C ASP A 106 -4.39 -14.16 -22.12
N THR A 107 -5.11 -13.91 -21.01
CA THR A 107 -4.53 -13.92 -19.67
C THR A 107 -4.16 -15.35 -19.29
N LEU A 108 -2.85 -15.63 -19.17
CA LEU A 108 -2.38 -16.93 -18.76
C LEU A 108 -2.76 -17.23 -17.30
N HIS A 109 -3.15 -18.47 -17.01
CA HIS A 109 -3.44 -18.89 -15.65
C HIS A 109 -2.23 -18.67 -14.71
N ALA A 110 -1.00 -18.86 -15.22
CA ALA A 110 0.22 -18.58 -14.47
C ALA A 110 0.34 -17.10 -14.07
N ASP A 111 -0.01 -16.18 -14.98
CA ASP A 111 0.02 -14.74 -14.73
C ASP A 111 -1.07 -14.33 -13.72
N PHE A 112 -2.27 -14.89 -13.84
CA PHE A 112 -3.32 -14.71 -12.85
C PHE A 112 -2.84 -15.16 -11.47
N ARG A 113 -2.26 -16.36 -11.36
CA ARG A 113 -1.71 -16.89 -10.09
C ARG A 113 -0.59 -16.02 -9.53
N LYS A 114 0.31 -15.52 -10.39
CA LYS A 114 1.40 -14.63 -9.99
C LYS A 114 0.85 -13.33 -9.37
N VAL A 115 -0.15 -12.70 -10.02
CA VAL A 115 -0.79 -11.49 -9.49
C VAL A 115 -1.47 -11.78 -8.15
N MET A 116 -2.20 -12.90 -8.02
CA MET A 116 -2.84 -13.27 -6.76
C MET A 116 -1.82 -13.52 -5.64
N CYS A 117 -0.73 -14.23 -5.93
CA CYS A 117 0.31 -14.53 -4.95
C CYS A 117 0.96 -13.25 -4.39
N VAL A 118 1.31 -12.30 -5.26
CA VAL A 118 1.91 -11.03 -4.79
C VAL A 118 0.88 -10.14 -4.11
N ASN A 119 -0.26 -9.89 -4.78
CA ASN A 119 -1.20 -8.85 -4.37
C ASN A 119 -2.17 -9.29 -3.25
N VAL A 120 -2.43 -10.58 -3.11
CA VAL A 120 -3.39 -11.12 -2.14
C VAL A 120 -2.68 -11.91 -1.04
N ASP A 121 -1.93 -12.96 -1.40
CA ASP A 121 -1.23 -13.77 -0.40
C ASP A 121 -0.21 -12.88 0.36
N GLY A 122 0.52 -12.01 -0.34
CA GLY A 122 1.44 -11.06 0.27
C GLY A 122 0.78 -10.11 1.28
N VAL A 123 -0.40 -9.57 0.95
CA VAL A 123 -1.17 -8.70 1.87
C VAL A 123 -1.72 -9.50 3.04
N PHE A 124 -2.21 -10.71 2.80
CA PHE A 124 -2.68 -11.61 3.86
C PHE A 124 -1.56 -11.94 4.86
N LEU A 125 -0.37 -12.30 4.37
CA LEU A 125 0.80 -12.60 5.21
C LEU A 125 1.23 -11.37 6.02
N GLY A 126 1.27 -10.20 5.38
CA GLY A 126 1.56 -8.94 6.06
C GLY A 126 0.56 -8.66 7.20
N CYS A 127 -0.74 -8.76 6.93
CA CYS A 127 -1.78 -8.60 7.95
C CYS A 127 -1.63 -9.62 9.08
N LYS A 128 -1.48 -10.92 8.74
CA LYS A 128 -1.34 -12.01 9.70
C LYS A 128 -0.21 -11.77 10.71
N HIS A 129 0.98 -11.46 10.21
CA HIS A 129 2.16 -11.30 11.06
C HIS A 129 2.19 -9.96 11.80
N ALA A 130 1.68 -8.88 11.18
CA ALA A 130 1.54 -7.60 11.88
C ALA A 130 0.49 -7.68 13.01
N VAL A 131 -0.68 -8.27 12.77
CA VAL A 131 -1.69 -8.49 13.82
C VAL A 131 -1.10 -9.33 14.95
N SER A 132 -0.38 -10.40 14.64
CA SER A 132 0.29 -11.24 15.64
C SER A 132 1.29 -10.46 16.50
N ALA A 133 2.02 -9.50 15.92
CA ALA A 133 2.97 -8.65 16.64
C ALA A 133 2.29 -7.54 17.45
N MET A 134 1.27 -6.88 16.89
CA MET A 134 0.62 -5.68 17.44
C MET A 134 -0.44 -5.99 18.51
N ARG A 135 -1.11 -7.17 18.46
CA ARG A 135 -2.18 -7.53 19.40
C ARG A 135 -1.71 -7.59 20.84
N PRO A 136 -2.60 -7.47 21.84
CA PRO A 136 -2.25 -7.69 23.26
C PRO A 136 -1.55 -9.06 23.45
N GLY A 137 -0.41 -9.05 24.14
CA GLY A 137 0.45 -10.22 24.31
C GLY A 137 1.38 -10.51 23.13
N GLY A 138 1.28 -9.79 22.02
CA GLY A 138 2.26 -9.79 20.95
C GLY A 138 3.53 -9.01 21.32
N LYS A 139 4.60 -9.14 20.53
CA LYS A 139 5.90 -8.50 20.84
C LYS A 139 5.85 -6.96 20.83
N ALA A 140 5.01 -6.34 20.00
CA ALA A 140 4.74 -4.89 20.04
C ALA A 140 3.62 -4.55 21.04
N GLY A 141 2.55 -5.33 21.06
CA GLY A 141 1.53 -5.42 22.12
C GLY A 141 0.69 -4.18 22.42
N ARG A 142 0.71 -3.15 21.57
CA ARG A 142 0.09 -1.84 21.82
C ARG A 142 -0.96 -1.40 20.79
N GLY A 143 -1.46 -2.34 19.99
CA GLY A 143 -2.37 -2.05 18.90
C GLY A 143 -1.66 -1.39 17.71
N GLY A 144 -2.43 -0.78 16.79
CA GLY A 144 -1.83 -0.10 15.64
C GLY A 144 -2.78 0.15 14.48
N SER A 145 -2.20 0.47 13.31
CA SER A 145 -2.92 0.72 12.08
C SER A 145 -2.33 -0.07 10.91
N ILE A 146 -3.17 -0.81 10.21
CA ILE A 146 -2.82 -1.49 8.95
C ILE A 146 -3.48 -0.73 7.79
N VAL A 147 -2.70 -0.38 6.78
CA VAL A 147 -3.17 0.28 5.57
C VAL A 147 -2.83 -0.58 4.36
N ASN A 148 -3.84 -1.09 3.69
CA ASN A 148 -3.69 -1.95 2.52
C ASN A 148 -3.91 -1.14 1.24
N LEU A 149 -2.95 -1.15 0.31
CA LEU A 149 -3.10 -0.53 -1.01
C LEU A 149 -3.92 -1.45 -1.92
N SER A 150 -5.19 -1.08 -2.09
CA SER A 150 -6.06 -1.62 -3.12
C SER A 150 -5.92 -0.80 -4.42
N SER A 151 -7.00 -0.53 -5.11
CA SER A 151 -7.08 0.27 -6.33
C SER A 151 -8.52 0.62 -6.65
N ILE A 152 -8.74 1.62 -7.50
CA ILE A 152 -10.02 1.85 -8.17
C ILE A 152 -10.47 0.59 -8.93
N ALA A 153 -9.54 -0.19 -9.51
CA ALA A 153 -9.81 -1.47 -10.17
C ALA A 153 -10.36 -2.56 -9.22
N GLY A 154 -10.22 -2.41 -7.91
CA GLY A 154 -10.88 -3.25 -6.91
C GLY A 154 -12.32 -2.83 -6.57
N LYS A 155 -12.78 -1.70 -7.10
CA LYS A 155 -14.13 -1.15 -6.92
C LYS A 155 -14.94 -1.13 -8.22
N ARG A 156 -14.28 -1.03 -9.35
CA ARG A 156 -14.88 -0.92 -10.69
C ARG A 156 -14.16 -1.79 -11.69
N GLY A 157 -14.88 -2.27 -12.70
CA GLY A 157 -14.26 -2.94 -13.84
C GLY A 157 -13.39 -1.97 -14.64
N VAL A 158 -12.17 -2.41 -14.96
CA VAL A 158 -11.26 -1.75 -15.90
C VAL A 158 -10.86 -2.79 -16.93
N SER A 159 -10.99 -2.46 -18.21
CA SER A 159 -10.66 -3.39 -19.29
C SER A 159 -9.22 -3.88 -19.19
N PHE A 160 -9.00 -5.13 -19.56
CA PHE A 160 -7.69 -5.78 -19.59
C PHE A 160 -7.00 -6.01 -18.23
N LEU A 161 -7.69 -5.74 -17.12
CA LEU A 161 -7.17 -5.88 -15.76
C LEU A 161 -7.84 -7.01 -14.96
N SER A 162 -8.28 -8.09 -15.60
CA SER A 162 -9.04 -9.15 -14.92
C SER A 162 -8.32 -9.73 -13.69
N ALA A 163 -7.03 -10.06 -13.80
CA ALA A 163 -6.25 -10.58 -12.69
C ALA A 163 -6.00 -9.49 -11.62
N TYR A 164 -5.58 -8.30 -12.03
CA TYR A 164 -5.28 -7.19 -11.14
C TYR A 164 -6.54 -6.73 -10.38
N GLY A 165 -7.63 -6.44 -11.09
CA GLY A 165 -8.89 -6.02 -10.49
C GLY A 165 -9.44 -7.04 -9.49
N THR A 166 -9.39 -8.34 -9.84
CA THR A 166 -9.75 -9.43 -8.92
C THR A 166 -8.90 -9.38 -7.65
N SER A 167 -7.58 -9.24 -7.77
CA SER A 167 -6.68 -9.17 -6.62
C SER A 167 -6.97 -7.97 -5.72
N LYS A 168 -7.24 -6.80 -6.30
CA LYS A 168 -7.53 -5.57 -5.54
C LYS A 168 -8.93 -5.59 -4.92
N GLY A 169 -9.89 -6.29 -5.54
CA GLY A 169 -11.18 -6.62 -4.94
C GLY A 169 -11.05 -7.55 -3.73
N ALA A 170 -10.17 -8.56 -3.79
CA ALA A 170 -9.86 -9.44 -2.68
C ALA A 170 -9.21 -8.66 -1.51
N VAL A 171 -8.23 -7.80 -1.76
CA VAL A 171 -7.60 -6.94 -0.73
C VAL A 171 -8.63 -6.04 -0.05
N LYS A 172 -9.58 -5.50 -0.82
CA LYS A 172 -10.69 -4.68 -0.29
C LYS A 172 -11.50 -5.44 0.76
N LEU A 173 -11.91 -6.68 0.47
CA LEU A 173 -12.71 -7.48 1.41
C LEU A 173 -11.87 -7.99 2.58
N LEU A 174 -10.68 -8.51 2.33
CA LEU A 174 -9.74 -8.93 3.37
C LEU A 174 -9.50 -7.82 4.42
N THR A 175 -9.40 -6.56 3.98
CA THR A 175 -9.26 -5.42 4.88
C THR A 175 -10.41 -5.31 5.88
N LYS A 176 -11.65 -5.52 5.42
CA LYS A 176 -12.85 -5.49 6.28
C LYS A 176 -12.88 -6.64 7.26
N ASP A 177 -12.54 -7.83 6.81
CA ASP A 177 -12.51 -9.03 7.67
C ASP A 177 -11.49 -8.85 8.79
N VAL A 178 -10.26 -8.40 8.47
CA VAL A 178 -9.22 -8.09 9.46
C VAL A 178 -9.67 -6.98 10.43
N ALA A 179 -10.33 -5.93 9.92
CA ALA A 179 -10.81 -4.83 10.74
C ALA A 179 -11.85 -5.30 11.78
N ILE A 180 -12.83 -6.08 11.35
CA ILE A 180 -13.90 -6.59 12.22
C ILE A 180 -13.35 -7.59 13.23
N GLU A 181 -12.49 -8.52 12.80
CA GLU A 181 -11.86 -9.51 13.68
C GLU A 181 -11.03 -8.81 14.78
N CYS A 182 -10.15 -7.88 14.41
CA CYS A 182 -9.34 -7.13 15.37
C CYS A 182 -10.19 -6.32 16.36
N ALA A 183 -11.30 -5.75 15.91
CA ALA A 183 -12.22 -5.00 16.77
C ALA A 183 -12.95 -5.94 17.74
N GLN A 184 -13.50 -7.06 17.26
CA GLN A 184 -14.22 -8.04 18.09
C GLN A 184 -13.32 -8.70 19.15
N LEU A 185 -12.05 -8.94 18.81
CA LEU A 185 -11.07 -9.53 19.72
C LEU A 185 -10.38 -8.49 20.63
N GLY A 186 -10.74 -7.21 20.51
CA GLY A 186 -10.19 -6.15 21.36
C GLY A 186 -8.70 -5.88 21.15
N TYR A 187 -8.19 -6.09 19.94
CA TYR A 187 -6.75 -5.99 19.66
C TYR A 187 -6.24 -4.53 19.59
N GLY A 188 -7.13 -3.55 19.50
CA GLY A 188 -6.75 -2.15 19.35
C GLY A 188 -6.08 -1.86 18.00
N ILE A 189 -6.32 -2.70 17.00
CA ILE A 189 -5.77 -2.58 15.65
C ILE A 189 -6.87 -2.11 14.71
N ARG A 190 -6.59 -1.07 13.92
CA ARG A 190 -7.45 -0.63 12.82
C ARG A 190 -6.88 -1.17 11.50
N CYS A 191 -7.74 -1.52 10.55
CA CYS A 191 -7.35 -1.95 9.23
C CYS A 191 -8.21 -1.24 8.19
N ASN A 192 -7.58 -0.52 7.26
CA ASN A 192 -8.26 0.26 6.23
C ASN A 192 -7.59 0.06 4.86
N SER A 193 -8.33 0.29 3.78
CA SER A 193 -7.79 0.25 2.43
C SER A 193 -7.80 1.61 1.75
N VAL A 194 -6.75 1.90 0.99
CA VAL A 194 -6.66 3.05 0.09
C VAL A 194 -6.86 2.55 -1.34
N HIS A 195 -7.65 3.30 -2.12
CA HIS A 195 -8.02 2.95 -3.49
C HIS A 195 -7.59 4.08 -4.44
N PRO A 196 -6.32 4.07 -4.90
CA PRO A 196 -5.87 5.06 -5.86
C PRO A 196 -6.55 4.91 -7.22
N GLY A 197 -6.76 6.04 -7.93
CA GLY A 197 -6.93 6.08 -9.37
C GLY A 197 -5.60 5.83 -10.07
N VAL A 198 -5.44 6.33 -11.30
CA VAL A 198 -4.14 6.31 -11.97
C VAL A 198 -3.21 7.33 -11.31
N VAL A 199 -2.03 6.85 -10.90
CA VAL A 199 -0.98 7.63 -10.26
C VAL A 199 0.30 7.47 -11.09
N LEU A 200 0.92 8.58 -11.47
CA LEU A 200 2.13 8.57 -12.30
C LEU A 200 3.31 7.93 -11.54
N THR A 201 3.68 6.73 -11.95
CA THR A 201 4.77 5.90 -11.41
C THR A 201 5.34 5.05 -12.53
N GLY A 202 6.47 4.38 -12.31
CA GLY A 202 6.99 3.43 -13.30
C GLY A 202 6.01 2.27 -13.65
N MET A 203 5.08 1.92 -12.76
CA MET A 203 3.98 0.99 -13.07
C MET A 203 3.01 1.61 -14.09
N ALA A 204 2.69 2.90 -13.96
CA ALA A 204 1.80 3.58 -14.91
C ALA A 204 2.42 3.68 -16.32
N ASP A 205 3.73 3.80 -16.44
CA ASP A 205 4.38 3.81 -17.76
C ASP A 205 4.16 2.48 -18.48
N GLY A 206 4.38 1.37 -17.80
CA GLY A 206 4.09 0.03 -18.33
C GLY A 206 2.61 -0.18 -18.66
N PHE A 207 1.72 0.33 -17.82
CA PHE A 207 0.28 0.30 -18.03
C PHE A 207 -0.12 1.02 -19.33
N PHE A 208 0.38 2.23 -19.58
CA PHE A 208 0.05 2.98 -20.79
C PHE A 208 0.60 2.32 -22.07
N GLU A 209 1.83 1.80 -22.02
CA GLU A 209 2.44 1.08 -23.15
C GLU A 209 1.62 -0.16 -23.51
N GLN A 210 1.21 -0.97 -22.52
CA GLN A 210 0.42 -2.17 -22.75
C GLN A 210 -0.97 -1.84 -23.31
N HIS A 211 -1.66 -0.82 -22.79
CA HIS A 211 -2.96 -0.38 -23.32
C HIS A 211 -2.87 0.15 -24.74
N LYS A 212 -1.79 0.86 -25.10
CA LYS A 212 -1.52 1.26 -26.48
C LYS A 212 -1.34 0.04 -27.38
N ALA A 213 -0.55 -0.96 -26.95
CA ALA A 213 -0.34 -2.19 -27.71
C ALA A 213 -1.65 -2.97 -27.95
N LEU A 214 -2.63 -2.82 -27.04
CA LEU A 214 -3.97 -3.42 -27.15
C LEU A 214 -4.96 -2.55 -27.97
N GLY A 215 -4.50 -1.44 -28.57
CA GLY A 215 -5.32 -0.60 -29.44
C GLY A 215 -6.32 0.30 -28.74
N VAL A 216 -6.10 0.64 -27.44
CA VAL A 216 -6.95 1.60 -26.73
C VAL A 216 -6.84 2.99 -27.34
N ALA A 217 -5.64 3.34 -27.86
CA ALA A 217 -5.40 4.51 -28.70
C ALA A 217 -4.12 4.29 -29.52
N ASP A 218 -3.90 5.08 -30.57
CA ASP A 218 -2.75 4.98 -31.47
C ASP A 218 -1.45 5.48 -30.81
N THR A 219 -1.54 6.29 -29.78
CA THR A 219 -0.40 6.89 -29.06
C THR A 219 -0.53 6.74 -27.56
N ILE A 220 0.60 6.80 -26.85
CA ILE A 220 0.60 6.82 -25.36
C ILE A 220 -0.19 8.03 -24.84
N GLN A 221 -0.04 9.18 -25.44
CA GLN A 221 -0.78 10.41 -25.09
C GLN A 221 -2.29 10.21 -25.28
N GLY A 222 -2.71 9.49 -26.32
CA GLY A 222 -4.12 9.12 -26.53
C GLY A 222 -4.65 8.21 -25.42
N VAL A 223 -3.86 7.22 -25.00
CA VAL A 223 -4.20 6.34 -23.86
C VAL A 223 -4.28 7.17 -22.58
N GLN A 224 -3.30 8.02 -22.32
CA GLN A 224 -3.30 8.90 -21.14
C GLN A 224 -4.54 9.78 -21.13
N ALA A 225 -4.86 10.46 -22.23
CA ALA A 225 -6.07 11.31 -22.33
C ALA A 225 -7.37 10.54 -22.04
N ALA A 226 -7.47 9.29 -22.51
CA ALA A 226 -8.63 8.44 -22.24
C ALA A 226 -8.78 8.13 -20.74
N PHE A 227 -7.67 7.83 -20.06
CA PHE A 227 -7.67 7.58 -18.62
C PHE A 227 -7.79 8.86 -17.79
N GLU A 228 -7.22 9.99 -18.23
CA GLU A 228 -7.45 11.29 -17.57
C GLU A 228 -8.92 11.68 -17.60
N ALA A 229 -9.60 11.51 -18.75
CA ALA A 229 -11.03 11.76 -18.89
C ALA A 229 -11.88 10.86 -17.98
N ALA A 230 -11.35 9.74 -17.50
CA ALA A 230 -12.00 8.89 -16.50
C ALA A 230 -12.01 9.54 -15.11
N HIS A 231 -11.09 10.47 -14.81
CA HIS A 231 -11.01 11.17 -13.54
C HIS A 231 -11.78 12.50 -13.63
N PRO A 232 -12.88 12.71 -12.90
CA PRO A 232 -13.64 13.97 -12.93
C PRO A 232 -12.82 15.22 -12.62
N MET A 233 -11.74 15.10 -11.84
CA MET A 233 -10.82 16.23 -11.59
C MET A 233 -9.91 16.57 -12.79
N GLY A 234 -9.91 15.77 -13.87
CA GLY A 234 -9.26 16.07 -15.14
C GLY A 234 -7.72 15.89 -15.13
N HIS A 235 -7.18 15.21 -14.16
CA HIS A 235 -5.75 14.90 -14.08
C HIS A 235 -5.50 13.61 -13.30
N PHE A 236 -4.32 13.02 -13.49
CA PHE A 236 -3.84 11.90 -12.69
C PHE A 236 -3.43 12.32 -11.28
N GLY A 237 -3.51 11.38 -10.34
CA GLY A 237 -3.00 11.58 -8.99
C GLY A 237 -1.46 11.54 -8.96
N THR A 238 -0.92 12.07 -7.86
CA THR A 238 0.50 11.95 -7.52
C THR A 238 0.70 10.90 -6.43
N THR A 239 1.93 10.38 -6.29
CA THR A 239 2.30 9.49 -5.17
C THR A 239 2.06 10.15 -3.82
N ARG A 240 2.24 11.49 -3.75
CA ARG A 240 1.99 12.29 -2.54
C ARG A 240 0.51 12.30 -2.13
N ASP A 241 -0.42 12.34 -3.07
CA ASP A 241 -1.86 12.30 -2.75
C ASP A 241 -2.21 11.01 -2.02
N VAL A 242 -1.68 9.88 -2.50
CA VAL A 242 -1.87 8.58 -1.88
C VAL A 242 -1.15 8.48 -0.53
N ALA A 243 0.10 8.95 -0.45
CA ALA A 243 0.87 8.94 0.79
C ALA A 243 0.23 9.79 1.90
N ASN A 244 -0.40 10.91 1.56
CA ASN A 244 -1.16 11.73 2.52
C ASN A 244 -2.36 10.96 3.10
N ALA A 245 -3.09 10.21 2.27
CA ALA A 245 -4.18 9.35 2.72
C ALA A 245 -3.68 8.21 3.64
N VAL A 246 -2.55 7.60 3.29
CA VAL A 246 -1.88 6.59 4.12
C VAL A 246 -1.46 7.18 5.47
N ARG A 247 -0.81 8.36 5.48
CA ARG A 247 -0.44 9.05 6.72
C ARG A 247 -1.65 9.36 7.60
N PHE A 248 -2.74 9.85 7.02
CA PHE A 248 -3.99 10.07 7.75
C PHE A 248 -4.50 8.79 8.39
N LEU A 249 -4.61 7.68 7.63
CA LEU A 249 -5.09 6.41 8.16
C LEU A 249 -4.14 5.77 9.19
N ALA A 250 -2.84 6.05 9.12
CA ALA A 250 -1.86 5.63 10.10
C ALA A 250 -1.96 6.42 11.41
N SER A 251 -2.41 7.68 11.36
CA SER A 251 -2.35 8.64 12.47
C SER A 251 -3.53 8.52 13.46
N PRO A 252 -3.42 9.15 14.64
CA PRO A 252 -4.53 9.30 15.61
C PRO A 252 -5.75 10.03 15.03
N ALA A 253 -5.59 10.89 14.02
CA ALA A 253 -6.71 11.59 13.36
C ALA A 253 -7.75 10.63 12.76
N SER A 254 -7.40 9.37 12.52
CA SER A 254 -8.30 8.32 12.05
C SER A 254 -8.66 7.27 13.12
N ALA A 255 -8.55 7.62 14.41
CA ALA A 255 -8.76 6.69 15.53
C ALA A 255 -10.13 5.97 15.52
N TRP A 256 -11.15 6.59 14.93
CA TRP A 256 -12.51 6.03 14.82
C TRP A 256 -12.82 5.48 13.43
N ILE A 257 -11.78 5.14 12.63
CA ILE A 257 -11.93 4.65 11.25
C ILE A 257 -11.28 3.27 11.15
N THR A 258 -12.08 2.22 10.93
CA THR A 258 -11.65 0.86 10.60
C THR A 258 -12.58 0.22 9.59
N GLY A 259 -12.07 -0.64 8.71
CA GLY A 259 -12.82 -1.27 7.62
C GLY A 259 -13.18 -0.31 6.47
N ALA A 260 -12.65 0.90 6.47
CA ALA A 260 -12.97 1.92 5.47
C ALA A 260 -12.25 1.66 4.13
N GLU A 261 -12.90 2.13 3.07
CA GLU A 261 -12.39 2.17 1.70
C GLU A 261 -12.16 3.62 1.30
N LEU A 262 -10.95 4.14 1.48
CA LEU A 262 -10.63 5.53 1.16
C LEU A 262 -10.19 5.64 -0.31
N SER A 263 -11.05 6.20 -1.15
CA SER A 263 -10.72 6.50 -2.55
C SER A 263 -9.84 7.74 -2.66
N VAL A 264 -8.77 7.63 -3.45
CA VAL A 264 -7.85 8.72 -3.82
C VAL A 264 -7.71 8.66 -5.34
N ASP A 265 -8.77 9.03 -6.05
CA ASP A 265 -9.00 8.65 -7.44
C ASP A 265 -9.56 9.79 -8.31
N GLY A 266 -9.45 11.04 -7.88
CA GLY A 266 -9.96 12.19 -8.61
C GLY A 266 -11.46 12.12 -8.93
N GLY A 267 -12.23 11.35 -8.13
CA GLY A 267 -13.67 11.18 -8.27
C GLY A 267 -14.09 10.05 -9.22
N TRP A 268 -13.15 9.22 -9.70
CA TRP A 268 -13.47 8.15 -10.66
C TRP A 268 -14.49 7.14 -10.09
N ALA A 269 -14.44 6.80 -8.81
CA ALA A 269 -15.38 5.88 -8.17
C ALA A 269 -16.76 6.48 -7.93
N ALA A 270 -16.92 7.80 -7.97
CA ALA A 270 -18.14 8.49 -7.62
C ALA A 270 -19.17 8.57 -8.76
N ARG A 271 -18.84 8.08 -9.96
CA ARG A 271 -19.70 8.09 -11.15
C ARG A 271 -19.97 6.71 -11.73
#